data_9738851489d8c2eb6b3c97a7ac7ed9c7
#
_entry.id   9738851489d8c2eb6b3c97a7ac7ed9c7
#
_cell.length_a   1.000
_cell.length_b   1.000
_cell.length_c   1.000
_cell.angle_alpha   90.00
_cell.angle_beta   90.00
_cell.angle_gamma   90.00
#
_symmetry.space_group_name_H-M   'P 1'
#
loop_
_entity.id
_entity.type
_entity.pdbx_description
1 polymer ?
#
loop_
_entity_poly.entity_id
_entity_poly.type
_entity_poly.pdbx_seq_one_letter_code
_entity_poly.pdbx_strand_id
1 'polypeptide(L)'
;TDQFNHAPAELLLYTGSAREGRPSMGSWVTYGLGSANQNLPGFMALISSGTQPNGGKNSFGSGFLPSVFQGVQCRSKGDPVLYVSNPKGMSRDQRRKSLDALNDLNRLQAAELGSPETLTRIAQYEMAFRMQASVPEVMDISKEPKHILDDYGAKPGAGSLANNILLARRLVEKGVRFVHLFDWGWDFHGTGAGLGLGKGLRDKCKTMDKPVAALIRDLKQRGLLDETLIVWGGEFGRTPFREGRTAKSKVLGRDHYPDVYTQWMAGGGVKGGITHGASDELGFKVAEDKVHVHDLQATILHQLGFDHERLFYRFQGRKYRLTDVHGKVVKGVLT
;
A
#
# COMPACT_ATOMS: atom_id res chain seq x y z
N THR A 1 8.13 16.28 -3.41
CA THR A 1 7.25 15.87 -4.53
C THR A 1 7.02 17.04 -5.48
N ASP A 2 6.53 16.75 -6.69
CA ASP A 2 6.26 17.79 -7.71
C ASP A 2 4.76 18.13 -7.77
N GLN A 3 3.96 17.53 -6.90
CA GLN A 3 2.51 17.63 -6.94
C GLN A 3 1.95 18.15 -5.62
N PHE A 4 0.97 19.05 -5.68
CA PHE A 4 0.31 19.64 -4.52
C PHE A 4 -1.17 19.25 -4.37
N ASN A 5 -1.72 18.50 -5.33
CA ASN A 5 -3.07 17.94 -5.28
C ASN A 5 -3.03 16.45 -4.95
N HIS A 6 -3.97 15.97 -4.15
CA HIS A 6 -4.00 14.59 -3.64
C HIS A 6 -3.87 13.53 -4.74
N ALA A 7 -4.75 13.50 -5.73
CA ALA A 7 -4.75 12.43 -6.73
C ALA A 7 -3.43 12.33 -7.52
N PRO A 8 -2.89 13.39 -8.15
CA PRO A 8 -1.62 13.31 -8.86
C PRO A 8 -0.43 13.07 -7.92
N ALA A 9 -0.45 13.56 -6.68
CA ALA A 9 0.62 13.32 -5.72
C ALA A 9 0.63 11.86 -5.21
N GLU A 10 -0.53 11.30 -4.91
CA GLU A 10 -0.68 9.88 -4.58
C GLU A 10 -0.22 9.00 -5.74
N LEU A 11 -0.64 9.30 -6.97
CA LEU A 11 -0.19 8.56 -8.15
C LEU A 11 1.33 8.64 -8.31
N LEU A 12 1.95 9.81 -8.16
CA LEU A 12 3.40 9.96 -8.22
C LEU A 12 4.10 9.12 -7.14
N LEU A 13 3.59 9.17 -5.90
CA LEU A 13 4.15 8.41 -4.79
C LEU A 13 4.06 6.89 -5.03
N TYR A 14 2.93 6.40 -5.51
CA TYR A 14 2.68 4.96 -5.61
C TYR A 14 3.03 4.35 -6.97
N THR A 15 3.08 5.13 -8.04
CA THR A 15 3.29 4.62 -9.41
C THR A 15 4.49 5.25 -10.13
N GLY A 16 5.16 6.22 -9.51
CA GLY A 16 6.26 6.98 -10.13
C GLY A 16 5.81 7.94 -11.24
N SER A 17 4.51 8.23 -11.35
CA SER A 17 3.97 9.17 -12.33
C SER A 17 2.70 9.83 -11.79
N ALA A 18 2.58 11.14 -11.95
CA ALA A 18 1.36 11.86 -11.60
C ALA A 18 0.16 11.56 -12.52
N ARG A 19 0.36 10.73 -13.54
CA ARG A 19 -0.67 10.34 -14.52
C ARG A 19 -1.10 8.90 -14.30
N GLU A 20 -2.36 8.63 -14.59
CA GLU A 20 -2.92 7.28 -14.56
C GLU A 20 -2.28 6.33 -15.59
N GLY A 21 -2.53 5.02 -15.43
CA GLY A 21 -2.10 3.99 -16.37
C GLY A 21 -0.71 3.40 -16.08
N ARG A 22 0.01 3.90 -15.07
CA ARG A 22 1.29 3.31 -14.63
C ARG A 22 1.06 2.24 -13.56
N PRO A 23 1.88 1.17 -13.55
CA PRO A 23 1.82 0.17 -12.48
C PRO A 23 2.21 0.76 -11.13
N SER A 24 1.49 0.36 -10.09
CA SER A 24 1.84 0.71 -8.72
C SER A 24 3.10 -0.03 -8.23
N MET A 25 3.74 0.50 -7.18
CA MET A 25 4.95 -0.09 -6.57
C MET A 25 4.75 -1.57 -6.22
N GLY A 26 3.62 -1.92 -5.59
CA GLY A 26 3.31 -3.32 -5.26
C GLY A 26 3.18 -4.21 -6.50
N SER A 27 2.69 -3.66 -7.61
CA SER A 27 2.64 -4.36 -8.90
C SER A 27 4.04 -4.58 -9.49
N TRP A 28 4.93 -3.59 -9.40
CA TRP A 28 6.34 -3.74 -9.78
C TRP A 28 7.07 -4.79 -8.93
N VAL A 29 6.83 -4.77 -7.62
CA VAL A 29 7.43 -5.73 -6.68
C VAL A 29 6.97 -7.16 -7.00
N THR A 30 5.68 -7.36 -7.21
CA THR A 30 5.15 -8.69 -7.58
C THR A 30 5.56 -9.13 -8.98
N TYR A 31 5.70 -8.22 -9.92
CA TYR A 31 6.26 -8.52 -11.25
C TYR A 31 7.70 -9.02 -11.15
N GLY A 32 8.54 -8.38 -10.33
CA GLY A 32 9.95 -8.71 -10.22
C GLY A 32 10.26 -9.93 -9.34
N LEU A 33 9.58 -10.08 -8.19
CA LEU A 33 9.87 -11.14 -7.21
C LEU A 33 8.82 -12.26 -7.19
N GLY A 34 7.66 -12.05 -7.81
CA GLY A 34 6.53 -12.97 -7.65
C GLY A 34 5.99 -13.01 -6.22
N SER A 35 5.37 -14.12 -5.87
CA SER A 35 4.88 -14.39 -4.52
C SER A 35 5.46 -15.71 -3.99
N ALA A 36 5.96 -15.69 -2.77
CA ALA A 36 6.36 -16.91 -2.06
C ALA A 36 5.13 -17.72 -1.58
N ASN A 37 3.99 -17.06 -1.45
CA ASN A 37 2.73 -17.68 -1.06
C ASN A 37 1.90 -18.03 -2.29
N GLN A 38 1.49 -19.29 -2.41
CA GLN A 38 0.65 -19.77 -3.52
C GLN A 38 -0.86 -19.58 -3.28
N ASN A 39 -1.26 -19.29 -2.04
CA ASN A 39 -2.67 -19.26 -1.62
C ASN A 39 -3.19 -17.84 -1.39
N LEU A 40 -2.29 -16.85 -1.36
CA LEU A 40 -2.60 -15.43 -1.21
C LEU A 40 -1.92 -14.63 -2.33
N PRO A 41 -2.50 -13.50 -2.75
CA PRO A 41 -1.83 -12.59 -3.68
C PRO A 41 -0.52 -12.08 -3.10
N GLY A 42 0.46 -11.83 -3.95
CA GLY A 42 1.71 -11.21 -3.54
C GLY A 42 1.56 -9.74 -3.13
N PHE A 43 0.49 -9.09 -3.57
CA PHE A 43 0.16 -7.70 -3.28
C PHE A 43 -1.29 -7.55 -2.79
N MET A 44 -1.47 -6.99 -1.59
CA MET A 44 -2.78 -6.73 -1.00
C MET A 44 -2.94 -5.27 -0.59
N ALA A 45 -4.12 -4.71 -0.86
CA ALA A 45 -4.48 -3.34 -0.51
C ALA A 45 -5.56 -3.32 0.57
N LEU A 46 -5.33 -2.59 1.66
CA LEU A 46 -6.25 -2.39 2.79
C LEU A 46 -6.71 -0.94 2.82
N ILE A 47 -7.99 -0.70 3.05
CA ILE A 47 -8.58 0.65 3.10
C ILE A 47 -9.31 0.81 4.43
N SER A 48 -8.83 1.75 5.28
CA SER A 48 -9.30 1.88 6.67
C SER A 48 -10.68 2.50 6.81
N SER A 49 -11.02 3.50 6.04
CA SER A 49 -12.25 4.29 6.20
C SER A 49 -13.38 3.90 5.25
N GLY A 50 -13.14 2.94 4.36
CA GLY A 50 -14.04 2.62 3.26
C GLY A 50 -14.01 3.63 2.10
N THR A 51 -13.26 4.74 2.26
CA THR A 51 -13.05 5.74 1.21
C THR A 51 -11.81 5.37 0.42
N GLN A 52 -11.96 5.27 -0.90
CA GLN A 52 -10.83 4.99 -1.81
C GLN A 52 -9.80 6.13 -1.74
N PRO A 53 -8.49 5.85 -1.94
CA PRO A 53 -7.50 6.90 -2.13
C PRO A 53 -7.90 7.82 -3.30
N ASN A 54 -7.40 9.06 -3.31
CA ASN A 54 -7.77 10.02 -4.37
C ASN A 54 -7.31 9.58 -5.77
N GLY A 55 -6.18 8.86 -5.86
CA GLY A 55 -5.75 8.20 -7.10
C GLY A 55 -6.59 6.98 -7.48
N GLY A 56 -7.63 6.65 -6.70
CA GLY A 56 -8.52 5.53 -6.95
C GLY A 56 -7.80 4.19 -6.97
N LYS A 57 -8.33 3.26 -7.75
CA LYS A 57 -7.74 1.94 -7.96
C LYS A 57 -6.37 1.98 -8.66
N ASN A 58 -6.03 3.07 -9.34
CA ASN A 58 -4.71 3.24 -9.95
C ASN A 58 -3.60 3.25 -8.90
N SER A 59 -3.87 3.68 -7.66
CA SER A 59 -2.90 3.67 -6.55
C SER A 59 -2.40 2.27 -6.17
N PHE A 60 -3.11 1.21 -6.55
CA PHE A 60 -2.73 -0.20 -6.34
C PHE A 60 -2.98 -1.08 -7.58
N GLY A 61 -3.20 -0.49 -8.73
CA GLY A 61 -3.44 -1.16 -10.01
C GLY A 61 -2.16 -1.62 -10.70
N SER A 62 -2.32 -2.54 -11.65
CA SER A 62 -1.22 -3.06 -12.47
C SER A 62 -0.83 -2.15 -13.64
N GLY A 63 -1.62 -1.11 -13.94
CA GLY A 63 -1.38 -0.25 -15.11
C GLY A 63 -1.23 -1.07 -16.40
N PHE A 64 -0.12 -0.89 -17.09
CA PHE A 64 0.22 -1.65 -18.31
C PHE A 64 0.86 -3.03 -18.03
N LEU A 65 1.17 -3.38 -16.77
CA LEU A 65 1.57 -4.76 -16.44
C LEU A 65 0.36 -5.70 -16.51
N PRO A 66 0.56 -7.00 -16.75
CA PRO A 66 -0.51 -7.98 -16.66
C PRO A 66 -1.29 -7.87 -15.34
N SER A 67 -2.61 -8.00 -15.41
CA SER A 67 -3.51 -7.79 -14.27
C SER A 67 -3.29 -8.77 -13.10
N VAL A 68 -2.56 -9.86 -13.30
CA VAL A 68 -2.14 -10.79 -12.23
C VAL A 68 -1.27 -10.13 -11.16
N PHE A 69 -0.61 -9.02 -11.49
CA PHE A 69 0.27 -8.28 -10.58
C PHE A 69 -0.43 -7.15 -9.82
N GLN A 70 -1.72 -6.89 -10.08
CA GLN A 70 -2.44 -5.82 -9.38
C GLN A 70 -2.69 -6.15 -7.90
N GLY A 71 -2.81 -5.11 -7.08
CA GLY A 71 -3.21 -5.26 -5.69
C GLY A 71 -4.64 -5.77 -5.54
N VAL A 72 -4.82 -6.77 -4.69
CA VAL A 72 -6.14 -7.26 -4.32
C VAL A 72 -6.66 -6.47 -3.12
N GLN A 73 -7.75 -5.75 -3.32
CA GLN A 73 -8.36 -4.98 -2.24
C GLN A 73 -9.06 -5.91 -1.24
N CYS A 74 -8.64 -5.80 0.03
CA CYS A 74 -9.27 -6.48 1.14
C CYS A 74 -10.07 -5.52 2.02
N ARG A 75 -11.18 -6.02 2.54
CA ARG A 75 -12.07 -5.30 3.44
C ARG A 75 -11.89 -5.80 4.85
N SER A 76 -11.86 -4.91 5.82
CA SER A 76 -11.88 -5.27 7.25
C SER A 76 -13.28 -5.60 7.78
N LYS A 77 -14.33 -5.43 6.96
CA LYS A 77 -15.73 -5.71 7.32
C LYS A 77 -16.49 -6.31 6.14
N GLY A 78 -17.34 -7.29 6.42
CA GLY A 78 -18.08 -8.09 5.42
C GLY A 78 -17.18 -9.11 4.73
N ASP A 79 -17.50 -9.48 3.47
CA ASP A 79 -16.65 -10.38 2.69
C ASP A 79 -15.26 -9.74 2.49
N PRO A 80 -14.20 -10.38 2.95
CA PRO A 80 -12.85 -9.80 2.89
C PRO A 80 -12.41 -9.43 1.48
N VAL A 81 -12.73 -10.28 0.51
CA VAL A 81 -12.51 -10.02 -0.92
C VAL A 81 -13.82 -10.24 -1.65
N LEU A 82 -14.22 -9.26 -2.47
CA LEU A 82 -15.46 -9.35 -3.23
C LEU A 82 -15.42 -10.51 -4.21
N TYR A 83 -16.54 -11.21 -4.30
CA TYR A 83 -16.76 -12.31 -5.27
C TYR A 83 -15.81 -13.52 -5.10
N VAL A 84 -15.11 -13.61 -3.97
CA VAL A 84 -14.28 -14.78 -3.65
C VAL A 84 -15.16 -15.98 -3.25
N SER A 85 -16.27 -15.75 -2.56
CA SER A 85 -17.20 -16.78 -2.12
C SER A 85 -17.96 -17.40 -3.28
N ASN A 86 -18.31 -18.69 -3.14
CA ASN A 86 -19.18 -19.35 -4.13
C ASN A 86 -20.61 -18.77 -4.10
N PRO A 87 -21.30 -18.72 -5.24
CA PRO A 87 -22.73 -18.46 -5.26
C PRO A 87 -23.50 -19.45 -4.37
N LYS A 88 -24.64 -19.00 -3.84
CA LYS A 88 -25.50 -19.84 -3.01
C LYS A 88 -25.90 -21.11 -3.78
N GLY A 89 -25.70 -22.25 -3.15
CA GLY A 89 -26.03 -23.57 -3.74
C GLY A 89 -24.89 -24.22 -4.55
N MET A 90 -23.76 -23.55 -4.74
CA MET A 90 -22.57 -24.10 -5.40
C MET A 90 -21.56 -24.63 -4.38
N SER A 91 -21.27 -25.92 -4.39
CA SER A 91 -20.22 -26.52 -3.57
C SER A 91 -18.83 -26.20 -4.11
N ARG A 92 -17.81 -26.37 -3.26
CA ARG A 92 -16.41 -26.16 -3.66
C ARG A 92 -16.01 -27.13 -4.79
N ASP A 93 -16.45 -28.36 -4.76
CA ASP A 93 -16.17 -29.37 -5.80
C ASP A 93 -16.81 -29.00 -7.13
N GLN A 94 -18.07 -28.55 -7.11
CA GLN A 94 -18.72 -28.04 -8.32
C GLN A 94 -17.97 -26.82 -8.90
N ARG A 95 -17.55 -25.91 -8.03
CA ARG A 95 -16.73 -24.76 -8.45
C ARG A 95 -15.41 -25.23 -9.07
N ARG A 96 -14.71 -26.22 -8.46
CA ARG A 96 -13.46 -26.77 -9.02
C ARG A 96 -13.70 -27.34 -10.41
N LYS A 97 -14.68 -28.19 -10.59
CA LYS A 97 -15.01 -28.77 -11.90
C LYS A 97 -15.35 -27.73 -12.96
N SER A 98 -16.08 -26.68 -12.57
CA SER A 98 -16.40 -25.56 -13.47
C SER A 98 -15.14 -24.79 -13.89
N LEU A 99 -14.21 -24.58 -12.96
CA LEU A 99 -12.93 -23.92 -13.28
C LEU A 99 -12.02 -24.79 -14.13
N ASP A 100 -11.99 -26.10 -13.89
CA ASP A 100 -11.20 -27.03 -14.72
C ASP A 100 -11.67 -26.99 -16.17
N ALA A 101 -12.97 -27.09 -16.40
CA ALA A 101 -13.56 -27.00 -17.73
C ALA A 101 -13.29 -25.64 -18.40
N LEU A 102 -13.41 -24.54 -17.64
CA LEU A 102 -13.10 -23.19 -18.14
C LEU A 102 -11.61 -23.03 -18.47
N ASN A 103 -10.73 -23.57 -17.63
CA ASN A 103 -9.29 -23.54 -17.86
C ASN A 103 -8.89 -24.36 -19.11
N ASP A 104 -9.54 -25.50 -19.35
CA ASP A 104 -9.30 -26.29 -20.55
C ASP A 104 -9.73 -25.53 -21.81
N LEU A 105 -10.90 -24.87 -21.80
CA LEU A 105 -11.33 -23.99 -22.90
C LEU A 105 -10.34 -22.83 -23.12
N ASN A 106 -9.90 -22.17 -22.04
CA ASN A 106 -8.93 -21.10 -22.12
C ASN A 106 -7.55 -21.57 -22.66
N ARG A 107 -7.12 -22.81 -22.32
CA ARG A 107 -5.88 -23.38 -22.86
C ARG A 107 -5.98 -23.64 -24.37
N LEU A 108 -7.11 -24.16 -24.83
CA LEU A 108 -7.37 -24.32 -26.26
C LEU A 108 -7.32 -22.99 -26.98
N GLN A 109 -8.00 -21.97 -26.45
CA GLN A 109 -7.99 -20.61 -27.00
C GLN A 109 -6.58 -19.99 -26.98
N ALA A 110 -5.81 -20.19 -25.91
CA ALA A 110 -4.45 -19.69 -25.82
C ALA A 110 -3.53 -20.33 -26.86
N ALA A 111 -3.69 -21.64 -27.11
CA ALA A 111 -2.93 -22.36 -28.13
C ALA A 111 -3.26 -21.88 -29.55
N GLU A 112 -4.52 -21.54 -29.81
CA GLU A 112 -4.99 -21.06 -31.12
C GLU A 112 -4.60 -19.60 -31.36
N LEU A 113 -4.78 -18.71 -30.38
CA LEU A 113 -4.62 -17.27 -30.54
C LEU A 113 -3.27 -16.73 -30.04
N GLY A 114 -2.50 -17.53 -29.28
CA GLY A 114 -1.20 -17.10 -28.71
C GLY A 114 -1.33 -15.96 -27.70
N SER A 115 -2.51 -15.77 -27.07
CA SER A 115 -2.80 -14.62 -26.22
C SER A 115 -2.26 -14.78 -24.80
N PRO A 116 -1.30 -13.93 -24.35
CA PRO A 116 -0.79 -13.94 -22.96
C PRO A 116 -1.88 -13.62 -21.92
N GLU A 117 -2.89 -12.83 -22.29
CA GLU A 117 -4.02 -12.47 -21.41
C GLU A 117 -4.87 -13.68 -21.03
N THR A 118 -4.99 -14.67 -21.93
CA THR A 118 -5.71 -15.91 -21.64
C THR A 118 -5.01 -16.73 -20.56
N LEU A 119 -3.68 -16.82 -20.59
CA LEU A 119 -2.87 -17.46 -19.54
C LEU A 119 -2.97 -16.70 -18.20
N THR A 120 -2.94 -15.38 -18.26
CA THR A 120 -3.15 -14.52 -17.09
C THR A 120 -4.52 -14.77 -16.46
N ARG A 121 -5.57 -14.92 -17.24
CA ARG A 121 -6.94 -15.23 -16.79
C ARG A 121 -7.01 -16.58 -16.07
N ILE A 122 -6.35 -17.60 -16.61
CA ILE A 122 -6.26 -18.92 -15.94
C ILE A 122 -5.60 -18.76 -14.56
N ALA A 123 -4.47 -18.07 -14.48
CA ALA A 123 -3.76 -17.84 -13.23
C ALA A 123 -4.62 -17.06 -12.20
N GLN A 124 -5.40 -16.08 -12.64
CA GLN A 124 -6.32 -15.32 -11.79
C GLN A 124 -7.46 -16.20 -11.24
N TYR A 125 -8.06 -17.05 -12.05
CA TYR A 125 -9.12 -17.97 -11.59
C TYR A 125 -8.59 -18.98 -10.58
N GLU A 126 -7.42 -19.54 -10.81
CA GLU A 126 -6.76 -20.45 -9.87
C GLU A 126 -6.43 -19.75 -8.54
N MET A 127 -5.91 -18.54 -8.59
CA MET A 127 -5.65 -17.74 -7.40
C MET A 127 -6.94 -17.45 -6.64
N ALA A 128 -8.00 -16.98 -7.32
CA ALA A 128 -9.29 -16.70 -6.70
C ALA A 128 -9.88 -17.94 -6.02
N PHE A 129 -9.75 -19.12 -6.61
CA PHE A 129 -10.20 -20.37 -6.01
C PHE A 129 -9.42 -20.74 -4.74
N ARG A 130 -8.09 -20.58 -4.74
CA ARG A 130 -7.26 -20.80 -3.54
C ARG A 130 -7.59 -19.82 -2.44
N MET A 131 -7.81 -18.55 -2.78
CA MET A 131 -8.19 -17.50 -1.85
C MET A 131 -9.49 -17.76 -1.09
N GLN A 132 -10.41 -18.57 -1.62
CA GLN A 132 -11.66 -18.90 -0.94
C GLN A 132 -11.46 -19.52 0.45
N ALA A 133 -10.37 -20.25 0.65
CA ALA A 133 -10.03 -20.85 1.94
C ALA A 133 -9.09 -19.98 2.76
N SER A 134 -8.04 -19.45 2.13
CA SER A 134 -6.94 -18.76 2.81
C SER A 134 -7.27 -17.35 3.26
N VAL A 135 -8.04 -16.59 2.47
CA VAL A 135 -8.39 -15.21 2.81
C VAL A 135 -9.28 -15.15 4.07
N PRO A 136 -10.39 -15.90 4.20
CA PRO A 136 -11.18 -15.85 5.42
C PRO A 136 -10.38 -16.21 6.68
N GLU A 137 -9.46 -17.18 6.59
CA GLU A 137 -8.59 -17.57 7.71
C GLU A 137 -7.69 -16.42 8.17
N VAL A 138 -7.02 -15.74 7.24
CA VAL A 138 -6.08 -14.65 7.56
C VAL A 138 -6.82 -13.40 8.03
N MET A 139 -7.98 -13.11 7.43
CA MET A 139 -8.76 -11.90 7.72
C MET A 139 -9.56 -12.00 9.02
N ASP A 140 -9.76 -13.20 9.57
CA ASP A 140 -10.44 -13.39 10.84
C ASP A 140 -9.50 -13.10 12.03
N ILE A 141 -9.51 -11.85 12.49
CA ILE A 141 -8.73 -11.43 13.66
C ILE A 141 -9.37 -11.86 15.00
N SER A 142 -10.56 -12.44 15.01
CA SER A 142 -11.20 -12.91 16.26
C SER A 142 -10.44 -14.05 16.94
N LYS A 143 -9.58 -14.72 16.18
CA LYS A 143 -8.71 -15.80 16.66
C LYS A 143 -7.40 -15.31 17.29
N GLU A 144 -7.12 -14.01 17.22
CA GLU A 144 -5.94 -13.45 17.87
C GLU A 144 -6.08 -13.47 19.40
N PRO A 145 -5.01 -13.72 20.14
CA PRO A 145 -5.00 -13.64 21.58
C PRO A 145 -5.49 -12.26 22.06
N LYS A 146 -6.19 -12.23 23.18
CA LYS A 146 -6.75 -10.98 23.72
C LYS A 146 -5.69 -9.89 23.94
N HIS A 147 -4.50 -10.26 24.43
CA HIS A 147 -3.43 -9.27 24.63
C HIS A 147 -2.96 -8.64 23.30
N ILE A 148 -2.92 -9.38 22.21
CA ILE A 148 -2.60 -8.83 20.87
C ILE A 148 -3.69 -7.87 20.41
N LEU A 149 -4.97 -8.25 20.55
CA LEU A 149 -6.10 -7.34 20.23
C LEU A 149 -6.03 -6.06 21.05
N ASP A 150 -5.74 -6.18 22.35
CA ASP A 150 -5.62 -5.05 23.27
C ASP A 150 -4.41 -4.16 22.90
N ASP A 151 -3.26 -4.74 22.56
CA ASP A 151 -2.05 -4.01 22.18
C ASP A 151 -2.25 -3.17 20.90
N TYR A 152 -2.91 -3.74 19.90
CA TYR A 152 -3.26 -3.00 18.68
C TYR A 152 -4.46 -2.07 18.88
N GLY A 153 -5.27 -2.26 19.92
CA GLY A 153 -6.57 -1.61 20.05
C GLY A 153 -7.57 -2.10 18.99
N ALA A 154 -7.36 -3.32 18.48
CA ALA A 154 -8.19 -3.92 17.46
C ALA A 154 -9.47 -4.51 18.05
N LYS A 155 -10.56 -4.44 17.28
CA LYS A 155 -11.88 -4.97 17.68
C LYS A 155 -12.43 -5.82 16.52
N PRO A 156 -12.53 -7.15 16.69
CA PRO A 156 -13.11 -8.01 15.66
C PRO A 156 -14.47 -7.52 15.17
N GLY A 157 -14.71 -7.56 13.88
CA GLY A 157 -15.95 -7.10 13.26
C GLY A 157 -16.09 -5.59 13.06
N ALA A 158 -15.20 -4.77 13.63
CA ALA A 158 -15.17 -3.33 13.36
C ALA A 158 -14.28 -3.00 12.16
N GLY A 159 -14.69 -1.99 11.36
CA GLY A 159 -13.82 -1.40 10.34
C GLY A 159 -12.96 -0.29 10.98
N SER A 160 -11.67 -0.52 11.20
CA SER A 160 -10.78 0.47 11.83
C SER A 160 -9.36 0.38 11.29
N LEU A 161 -8.59 1.46 11.45
CA LEU A 161 -7.16 1.48 11.15
C LEU A 161 -6.41 0.43 11.96
N ALA A 162 -6.73 0.28 13.25
CA ALA A 162 -6.13 -0.71 14.13
C ALA A 162 -6.32 -2.15 13.61
N ASN A 163 -7.53 -2.49 13.16
CA ASN A 163 -7.80 -3.80 12.56
C ASN A 163 -6.97 -4.00 11.28
N ASN A 164 -6.88 -3.00 10.42
CA ASN A 164 -6.12 -3.10 9.19
C ASN A 164 -4.60 -3.21 9.43
N ILE A 165 -4.07 -2.54 10.45
CA ILE A 165 -2.65 -2.68 10.82
C ILE A 165 -2.38 -4.09 11.37
N LEU A 166 -3.27 -4.63 12.20
CA LEU A 166 -3.16 -6.03 12.65
C LEU A 166 -3.28 -7.02 11.48
N LEU A 167 -4.20 -6.76 10.54
CA LEU A 167 -4.31 -7.56 9.31
C LEU A 167 -3.04 -7.48 8.45
N ALA A 168 -2.41 -6.31 8.34
CA ALA A 168 -1.15 -6.17 7.61
C ALA A 168 -0.06 -7.06 8.21
N ARG A 169 0.08 -7.11 9.55
CA ARG A 169 1.01 -8.04 10.22
C ARG A 169 0.70 -9.49 9.86
N ARG A 170 -0.58 -9.92 9.94
CA ARG A 170 -0.99 -11.29 9.60
C ARG A 170 -0.70 -11.65 8.15
N LEU A 171 -0.91 -10.72 7.24
CA LEU A 171 -0.63 -10.92 5.81
C LEU A 171 0.86 -11.11 5.55
N VAL A 172 1.70 -10.28 6.17
CA VAL A 172 3.16 -10.41 6.10
C VAL A 172 3.62 -11.75 6.68
N GLU A 173 3.13 -12.13 7.86
CA GLU A 173 3.41 -13.41 8.51
C GLU A 173 3.03 -14.62 7.63
N LYS A 174 2.02 -14.49 6.78
CA LYS A 174 1.60 -15.50 5.80
C LYS A 174 2.33 -15.38 4.44
N GLY A 175 3.34 -14.53 4.34
CA GLY A 175 4.19 -14.40 3.16
C GLY A 175 3.62 -13.52 2.05
N VAL A 176 2.66 -12.64 2.34
CA VAL A 176 2.26 -11.59 1.40
C VAL A 176 3.41 -10.59 1.30
N ARG A 177 3.91 -10.39 0.10
CA ARG A 177 5.15 -9.63 -0.13
C ARG A 177 4.98 -8.12 -0.01
N PHE A 178 3.82 -7.60 -0.41
CA PHE A 178 3.54 -6.17 -0.38
C PHE A 178 2.13 -5.92 0.17
N VAL A 179 2.04 -5.17 1.26
CA VAL A 179 0.76 -4.75 1.85
C VAL A 179 0.71 -3.23 1.81
N HIS A 180 -0.28 -2.69 1.10
CA HIS A 180 -0.52 -1.25 1.02
C HIS A 180 -1.75 -0.89 1.84
N LEU A 181 -1.57 -0.06 2.86
CA LEU A 181 -2.65 0.38 3.73
C LEU A 181 -2.93 1.86 3.47
N PHE A 182 -4.15 2.16 3.05
CA PHE A 182 -4.64 3.53 2.86
C PHE A 182 -5.49 3.95 4.06
N ASP A 183 -5.19 5.13 4.59
CA ASP A 183 -5.91 5.70 5.72
C ASP A 183 -6.30 7.15 5.44
N TRP A 184 -7.58 7.39 5.33
CA TRP A 184 -8.18 8.67 5.02
C TRP A 184 -8.30 9.59 6.23
N GLY A 185 -8.38 10.91 6.00
CA GLY A 185 -8.74 11.87 7.04
C GLY A 185 -7.54 12.57 7.69
N TRP A 186 -6.48 12.80 6.93
CA TRP A 186 -5.29 13.56 7.33
C TRP A 186 -5.25 15.00 6.79
N ASP A 187 -6.33 15.45 6.13
CA ASP A 187 -6.41 16.73 5.42
C ASP A 187 -7.00 17.83 6.30
N PHE A 188 -6.15 18.49 7.11
CA PHE A 188 -6.54 19.43 8.17
C PHE A 188 -6.41 20.88 7.72
N HIS A 189 -7.32 21.35 6.87
CA HIS A 189 -7.40 22.73 6.38
C HIS A 189 -7.97 23.75 7.38
N GLY A 190 -8.52 23.31 8.50
CA GLY A 190 -9.13 24.21 9.48
C GLY A 190 -10.54 24.67 9.13
N THR A 191 -11.24 23.98 8.24
CA THR A 191 -12.63 24.26 7.83
C THR A 191 -13.66 24.03 8.94
N GLY A 192 -13.27 23.37 10.03
CA GLY A 192 -14.06 23.10 11.23
C GLY A 192 -13.18 22.50 12.32
N ALA A 193 -13.68 22.44 13.56
CA ALA A 193 -12.91 21.95 14.73
C ALA A 193 -12.38 20.51 14.51
N GLY A 194 -13.18 19.63 13.89
CA GLY A 194 -12.78 18.26 13.54
C GLY A 194 -11.80 18.17 12.36
N LEU A 195 -11.63 19.25 11.59
CA LEU A 195 -10.73 19.37 10.46
C LEU A 195 -9.62 20.39 10.71
N GLY A 196 -9.27 20.61 11.97
CA GLY A 196 -8.21 21.49 12.41
C GLY A 196 -7.12 20.78 13.19
N LEU A 197 -5.96 21.44 13.31
CA LEU A 197 -4.77 20.90 13.99
C LEU A 197 -4.98 20.66 15.49
N GLY A 198 -5.79 21.52 16.15
CA GLY A 198 -6.00 21.44 17.61
C GLY A 198 -6.70 20.16 18.04
N LYS A 199 -7.84 19.86 17.45
CA LYS A 199 -8.66 18.68 17.81
C LYS A 199 -8.54 17.56 16.76
N GLY A 200 -8.79 17.86 15.50
CA GLY A 200 -8.86 16.85 14.44
C GLY A 200 -7.57 16.05 14.29
N LEU A 201 -6.43 16.73 14.16
CA LEU A 201 -5.13 16.06 14.04
C LEU A 201 -4.81 15.22 15.29
N ARG A 202 -5.05 15.74 16.49
CA ARG A 202 -4.81 14.98 17.74
C ARG A 202 -5.65 13.71 17.80
N ASP A 203 -6.94 13.81 17.46
CA ASP A 203 -7.82 12.65 17.46
C ASP A 203 -7.38 11.62 16.41
N LYS A 204 -6.93 12.09 15.25
CA LYS A 204 -6.41 11.22 14.18
C LYS A 204 -5.11 10.52 14.60
N CYS A 205 -4.14 11.23 15.18
CA CYS A 205 -2.91 10.64 15.71
C CYS A 205 -3.20 9.54 16.73
N LYS A 206 -4.15 9.73 17.64
CA LYS A 206 -4.55 8.71 18.62
C LYS A 206 -5.05 7.41 17.99
N THR A 207 -5.65 7.48 16.80
CA THR A 207 -6.10 6.27 16.09
C THR A 207 -4.94 5.49 15.48
N MET A 208 -3.80 6.15 15.25
CA MET A 208 -2.62 5.58 14.61
C MET A 208 -1.51 5.17 15.60
N ASP A 209 -1.23 5.98 16.61
CA ASP A 209 -0.07 5.82 17.50
C ASP A 209 0.02 4.43 18.10
N LYS A 210 -1.08 3.99 18.72
CA LYS A 210 -1.14 2.69 19.41
C LYS A 210 -0.93 1.50 18.46
N PRO A 211 -1.71 1.35 17.37
CA PRO A 211 -1.58 0.19 16.50
C PRO A 211 -0.26 0.17 15.70
N VAL A 212 0.31 1.32 15.34
CA VAL A 212 1.62 1.37 14.67
C VAL A 212 2.75 0.97 15.63
N ALA A 213 2.73 1.47 16.87
CA ALA A 213 3.69 1.05 17.89
C ALA A 213 3.56 -0.45 18.20
N ALA A 214 2.32 -0.98 18.23
CA ALA A 214 2.08 -2.42 18.41
C ALA A 214 2.65 -3.22 17.23
N LEU A 215 2.44 -2.78 15.98
CA LEU A 215 2.97 -3.44 14.79
C LEU A 215 4.50 -3.61 14.87
N ILE A 216 5.23 -2.54 15.19
CA ILE A 216 6.69 -2.56 15.26
C ILE A 216 7.15 -3.54 16.35
N ARG A 217 6.54 -3.49 17.55
CA ARG A 217 6.87 -4.41 18.65
C ARG A 217 6.54 -5.86 18.29
N ASP A 218 5.39 -6.13 17.73
CA ASP A 218 4.92 -7.49 17.40
C ASP A 218 5.80 -8.10 16.31
N LEU A 219 6.13 -7.35 15.25
CA LEU A 219 7.08 -7.82 14.23
C LEU A 219 8.46 -8.10 14.81
N LYS A 220 8.94 -7.22 15.71
CA LYS A 220 10.22 -7.44 16.39
C LYS A 220 10.21 -8.70 17.26
N GLN A 221 9.17 -8.91 18.06
CA GLN A 221 9.01 -10.07 18.92
C GLN A 221 8.90 -11.38 18.13
N ARG A 222 8.33 -11.33 16.91
CA ARG A 222 8.23 -12.48 16.01
C ARG A 222 9.48 -12.72 15.17
N GLY A 223 10.50 -11.85 15.26
CA GLY A 223 11.69 -11.93 14.42
C GLY A 223 11.44 -11.56 12.95
N LEU A 224 10.34 -10.84 12.66
CA LEU A 224 9.95 -10.46 11.30
C LEU A 224 10.37 -9.04 10.93
N LEU A 225 10.74 -8.20 11.90
CA LEU A 225 11.02 -6.78 11.65
C LEU A 225 12.24 -6.57 10.74
N ASP A 226 13.27 -7.40 10.88
CA ASP A 226 14.49 -7.28 10.10
C ASP A 226 14.28 -7.61 8.61
N GLU A 227 13.25 -8.41 8.31
CA GLU A 227 12.85 -8.80 6.96
C GLU A 227 11.62 -8.03 6.44
N THR A 228 11.09 -7.10 7.25
CA THR A 228 9.89 -6.34 6.91
C THR A 228 10.16 -4.85 6.96
N LEU A 229 10.17 -4.20 5.79
CA LEU A 229 10.25 -2.74 5.72
C LEU A 229 8.87 -2.13 5.92
N ILE A 230 8.73 -1.29 6.94
CA ILE A 230 7.57 -0.46 7.19
C ILE A 230 7.87 0.95 6.69
N VAL A 231 7.01 1.48 5.82
CA VAL A 231 7.08 2.87 5.33
C VAL A 231 5.78 3.57 5.67
N TRP A 232 5.87 4.75 6.26
CA TRP A 232 4.72 5.59 6.57
C TRP A 232 4.96 7.03 6.11
N GLY A 233 3.93 7.64 5.56
CA GLY A 233 3.93 9.05 5.19
C GLY A 233 2.72 9.43 4.37
N GLY A 234 2.72 10.69 3.94
CA GLY A 234 1.74 11.24 3.02
C GLY A 234 2.36 11.54 1.65
N GLU A 235 1.53 11.95 0.73
CA GLU A 235 1.89 12.25 -0.67
C GLU A 235 2.56 13.62 -0.84
N PHE A 236 2.35 14.55 0.11
CA PHE A 236 3.00 15.85 0.22
C PHE A 236 2.98 16.36 1.67
N GLY A 237 3.62 17.50 1.91
CA GLY A 237 3.64 18.19 3.19
C GLY A 237 2.53 19.22 3.35
N ARG A 238 2.71 20.05 4.37
CA ARG A 238 1.78 21.12 4.73
C ARG A 238 2.53 22.43 4.89
N THR A 239 1.87 23.54 4.56
CA THR A 239 2.45 24.88 4.70
C THR A 239 2.97 25.12 6.11
N PRO A 240 4.13 25.79 6.28
CA PRO A 240 4.63 26.14 7.62
C PRO A 240 3.82 27.25 8.30
N PHE A 241 2.86 27.84 7.61
CA PHE A 241 1.96 28.89 8.09
C PHE A 241 0.50 28.42 8.06
N ARG A 242 -0.36 29.20 8.74
CA ARG A 242 -1.82 28.94 8.77
C ARG A 242 -2.41 29.16 7.38
N GLU A 243 -3.29 28.25 6.97
CA GLU A 243 -4.10 28.46 5.79
C GLU A 243 -5.07 29.64 5.98
N GLY A 244 -5.09 30.55 4.98
CA GLY A 244 -5.94 31.74 5.01
C GLY A 244 -7.20 31.66 4.15
N ARG A 245 -7.23 30.71 3.20
CA ARG A 245 -8.29 30.64 2.18
C ARG A 245 -9.56 29.95 2.68
N THR A 246 -9.43 28.76 3.28
CA THR A 246 -10.59 27.94 3.67
C THR A 246 -10.71 27.76 5.18
N ALA A 247 -9.66 28.03 5.96
CA ALA A 247 -9.69 27.90 7.40
C ALA A 247 -10.62 28.96 8.05
N LYS A 248 -11.51 28.50 8.94
CA LYS A 248 -12.33 29.41 9.76
C LYS A 248 -11.47 30.18 10.74
N SER A 249 -11.86 31.42 11.08
CA SER A 249 -11.04 32.37 11.82
C SER A 249 -10.44 31.89 13.14
N LYS A 250 -11.11 30.98 13.83
CA LYS A 250 -10.68 30.43 15.14
C LYS A 250 -10.10 29.00 15.06
N VAL A 251 -10.00 28.43 13.87
CA VAL A 251 -9.49 27.05 13.68
C VAL A 251 -8.15 27.12 12.92
N LEU A 252 -7.14 26.46 13.47
CA LEU A 252 -5.86 26.34 12.81
C LEU A 252 -5.88 25.20 11.81
N GLY A 253 -5.47 25.46 10.57
CA GLY A 253 -5.29 24.50 9.51
C GLY A 253 -4.09 24.85 8.66
N ARG A 254 -3.68 23.93 7.80
CA ARG A 254 -2.55 24.11 6.89
C ARG A 254 -2.96 23.66 5.48
N ASP A 255 -2.46 24.37 4.47
CA ASP A 255 -2.66 24.02 3.07
C ASP A 255 -1.62 23.00 2.61
N HIS A 256 -1.82 22.44 1.42
CA HIS A 256 -0.90 21.50 0.78
C HIS A 256 0.43 22.21 0.46
N TYR A 257 1.54 21.50 0.70
CA TYR A 257 2.87 22.00 0.41
C TYR A 257 3.80 20.89 -0.09
N PRO A 258 4.21 20.91 -1.36
CA PRO A 258 4.96 19.80 -1.95
C PRO A 258 6.45 19.79 -1.60
N ASP A 259 7.04 20.95 -1.22
CA ASP A 259 8.48 21.12 -1.16
C ASP A 259 9.13 20.45 0.06
N VAL A 260 8.40 20.41 1.20
CA VAL A 260 8.95 19.87 2.46
C VAL A 260 7.93 18.98 3.16
N TYR A 261 8.32 17.73 3.42
CA TYR A 261 7.58 16.81 4.27
C TYR A 261 8.44 15.64 4.72
N THR A 262 7.97 14.89 5.69
CA THR A 262 8.68 13.77 6.29
C THR A 262 7.99 12.45 5.98
N GLN A 263 8.80 11.47 5.60
CA GLN A 263 8.45 10.05 5.58
C GLN A 263 9.25 9.36 6.70
N TRP A 264 8.72 8.31 7.33
CA TRP A 264 9.53 7.49 8.22
C TRP A 264 9.51 6.02 7.81
N MET A 265 10.57 5.31 8.17
CA MET A 265 10.75 3.89 7.89
C MET A 265 11.22 3.16 9.13
N ALA A 266 10.87 1.86 9.22
CA ALA A 266 11.34 0.98 10.28
C ALA A 266 11.53 -0.45 9.74
N GLY A 267 12.51 -1.17 10.27
CA GLY A 267 12.81 -2.55 9.87
C GLY A 267 13.43 -2.66 8.47
N GLY A 268 13.50 -3.87 7.95
CA GLY A 268 13.96 -4.16 6.59
C GLY A 268 15.32 -3.55 6.21
N GLY A 269 16.29 -3.51 7.13
CA GLY A 269 17.64 -3.00 6.86
C GLY A 269 17.78 -1.47 6.84
N VAL A 270 16.82 -0.72 7.43
CA VAL A 270 17.00 0.72 7.64
C VAL A 270 17.59 1.03 9.00
N LYS A 271 18.42 2.08 9.10
CA LYS A 271 18.97 2.56 10.36
C LYS A 271 17.86 3.12 11.25
N GLY A 272 17.76 2.59 12.47
CA GLY A 272 16.86 3.13 13.49
C GLY A 272 17.44 4.35 14.21
N GLY A 273 16.56 5.24 14.70
CA GLY A 273 16.95 6.36 15.58
C GLY A 273 17.70 7.50 14.89
N ILE A 274 17.66 7.59 13.57
CA ILE A 274 18.28 8.68 12.82
C ILE A 274 17.24 9.59 12.18
N THR A 275 17.64 10.82 11.89
CA THR A 275 16.96 11.73 10.96
C THR A 275 17.90 11.97 9.78
N HIS A 276 17.38 11.91 8.56
CA HIS A 276 18.10 12.17 7.32
C HIS A 276 17.47 13.37 6.61
N GLY A 277 18.27 14.38 6.35
CA GLY A 277 17.83 15.65 5.79
C GLY A 277 17.19 16.61 6.81
N ALA A 278 17.16 17.87 6.44
CA ALA A 278 16.54 18.93 7.23
C ALA A 278 15.86 19.99 6.34
N SER A 279 14.85 20.65 6.89
CA SER A 279 14.28 21.85 6.29
C SER A 279 15.10 23.09 6.67
N ASP A 280 14.87 24.20 5.98
CA ASP A 280 15.28 25.52 6.47
C ASP A 280 14.55 25.86 7.79
N GLU A 281 14.99 26.93 8.44
CA GLU A 281 14.46 27.36 9.75
C GLU A 281 12.95 27.64 9.75
N LEU A 282 12.39 28.00 8.61
CA LEU A 282 10.99 28.35 8.46
C LEU A 282 10.14 27.19 7.90
N GLY A 283 10.77 26.09 7.45
CA GLY A 283 10.07 24.95 6.86
C GLY A 283 9.54 25.19 5.43
N PHE A 284 10.17 26.09 4.67
CA PHE A 284 9.80 26.37 3.29
C PHE A 284 10.54 25.50 2.27
N LYS A 285 11.79 25.14 2.55
CA LYS A 285 12.62 24.37 1.61
C LYS A 285 13.38 23.28 2.35
N VAL A 286 13.74 22.23 1.62
CA VAL A 286 14.74 21.27 2.09
C VAL A 286 16.09 21.93 1.99
N ALA A 287 16.80 22.07 3.13
CA ALA A 287 18.11 22.67 3.24
C ALA A 287 19.23 21.62 3.14
N GLU A 288 19.02 20.42 3.67
CA GLU A 288 20.02 19.36 3.72
C GLU A 288 19.46 18.04 3.21
N ASP A 289 20.28 17.24 2.55
CA ASP A 289 20.04 15.86 2.13
C ASP A 289 18.64 15.62 1.52
N LYS A 290 18.31 16.41 0.49
CA LYS A 290 17.03 16.32 -0.22
C LYS A 290 16.76 14.92 -0.76
N VAL A 291 15.61 14.36 -0.41
CA VAL A 291 15.08 13.10 -0.94
C VAL A 291 13.83 13.38 -1.77
N HIS A 292 13.85 13.00 -3.04
CA HIS A 292 12.70 13.08 -3.91
C HIS A 292 11.85 11.79 -3.81
N VAL A 293 10.58 11.83 -4.22
CA VAL A 293 9.70 10.64 -4.24
C VAL A 293 10.34 9.48 -5.01
N HIS A 294 11.00 9.74 -6.13
CA HIS A 294 11.69 8.70 -6.89
C HIS A 294 12.91 8.12 -6.15
N ASP A 295 13.56 8.89 -5.28
CA ASP A 295 14.67 8.39 -4.45
C ASP A 295 14.15 7.47 -3.34
N LEU A 296 13.00 7.80 -2.75
CA LEU A 296 12.30 6.92 -1.82
C LEU A 296 11.91 5.60 -2.51
N GLN A 297 11.32 5.67 -3.71
CA GLN A 297 10.95 4.49 -4.50
C GLN A 297 12.17 3.63 -4.84
N ALA A 298 13.27 4.24 -5.27
CA ALA A 298 14.53 3.55 -5.55
C ALA A 298 15.09 2.87 -4.29
N THR A 299 15.00 3.53 -3.14
CA THR A 299 15.47 3.01 -1.84
C THR A 299 14.63 1.81 -1.39
N ILE A 300 13.30 1.88 -1.50
CA ILE A 300 12.40 0.76 -1.18
C ILE A 300 12.70 -0.43 -2.09
N LEU A 301 12.84 -0.21 -3.40
CA LEU A 301 13.19 -1.28 -4.34
C LEU A 301 14.57 -1.89 -4.04
N HIS A 302 15.54 -1.07 -3.65
CA HIS A 302 16.87 -1.55 -3.25
C HIS A 302 16.81 -2.47 -2.02
N GLN A 303 16.04 -2.12 -0.98
CA GLN A 303 15.83 -2.96 0.21
C GLN A 303 15.12 -4.29 -0.12
N LEU A 304 14.36 -4.34 -1.19
CA LEU A 304 13.77 -5.57 -1.72
C LEU A 304 14.72 -6.35 -2.64
N GLY A 305 15.99 -5.92 -2.78
CA GLY A 305 17.01 -6.59 -3.58
C GLY A 305 16.99 -6.23 -5.08
N PHE A 306 16.24 -5.21 -5.47
CA PHE A 306 16.23 -4.77 -6.87
C PHE A 306 17.28 -3.71 -7.18
N ASP A 307 17.85 -3.82 -8.35
CA ASP A 307 18.38 -2.68 -9.08
C ASP A 307 17.20 -2.00 -9.81
N HIS A 308 16.75 -0.83 -9.31
CA HIS A 308 15.58 -0.13 -9.85
C HIS A 308 15.78 0.33 -11.30
N GLU A 309 17.02 0.42 -11.81
CA GLU A 309 17.31 0.76 -13.19
C GLU A 309 17.17 -0.44 -14.13
N ARG A 310 17.33 -1.65 -13.62
CA ARG A 310 17.20 -2.90 -14.36
C ARG A 310 15.81 -3.53 -14.25
N LEU A 311 14.99 -3.11 -13.27
CA LEU A 311 13.59 -3.52 -13.16
C LEU A 311 12.74 -2.69 -14.13
N PHE A 312 12.53 -3.21 -15.32
CA PHE A 312 11.73 -2.55 -16.36
C PHE A 312 10.74 -3.49 -17.04
N TYR A 313 9.72 -2.91 -17.63
CA TYR A 313 8.79 -3.58 -18.52
C TYR A 313 8.75 -2.85 -19.87
N ARG A 314 8.73 -3.60 -20.96
CA ARG A 314 8.63 -3.02 -22.31
C ARG A 314 7.16 -2.93 -22.70
N PHE A 315 6.67 -1.72 -22.88
CA PHE A 315 5.30 -1.46 -23.30
C PHE A 315 5.30 -0.44 -24.45
N GLN A 316 4.60 -0.75 -25.53
CA GLN A 316 4.53 0.11 -26.73
C GLN A 316 5.91 0.61 -27.21
N GLY A 317 6.90 -0.28 -27.26
CA GLY A 317 8.25 0.01 -27.73
C GLY A 317 9.19 0.69 -26.72
N ARG A 318 8.69 1.23 -25.61
CA ARG A 318 9.48 1.90 -24.57
C ARG A 318 9.71 0.98 -23.36
N LYS A 319 10.90 1.07 -22.75
CA LYS A 319 11.18 0.50 -21.42
C LYS A 319 10.68 1.45 -20.35
N TYR A 320 9.80 0.97 -19.48
CA TYR A 320 9.28 1.71 -18.33
C TYR A 320 9.83 1.13 -17.03
N ARG A 321 10.09 1.99 -16.06
CA ARG A 321 10.49 1.67 -14.68
C ARG A 321 9.56 2.38 -13.71
N LEU A 322 9.47 1.94 -12.46
CA LEU A 322 8.76 2.65 -11.41
C LEU A 322 9.33 4.07 -11.23
N THR A 323 10.65 4.19 -11.20
CA THR A 323 11.36 5.46 -11.00
C THR A 323 11.50 6.31 -12.27
N ASP A 324 10.91 5.90 -13.37
CA ASP A 324 11.06 6.47 -14.72
C ASP A 324 12.55 6.67 -15.09
N VAL A 325 13.00 7.91 -15.29
CA VAL A 325 14.42 8.26 -15.57
C VAL A 325 15.16 8.78 -14.34
N HIS A 326 14.52 8.76 -13.18
CA HIS A 326 14.98 9.34 -11.92
C HIS A 326 15.31 8.26 -10.88
N GLY A 327 15.55 8.71 -9.65
CA GLY A 327 15.73 7.88 -8.46
C GLY A 327 17.19 7.62 -8.15
N LYS A 328 17.55 7.88 -6.90
CA LYS A 328 18.84 7.54 -6.30
C LYS A 328 18.60 6.84 -4.98
N VAL A 329 19.28 5.73 -4.75
CA VAL A 329 19.20 5.03 -3.46
C VAL A 329 19.78 5.91 -2.36
N VAL A 330 19.01 6.20 -1.34
CA VAL A 330 19.40 7.01 -0.18
C VAL A 330 20.22 6.15 0.79
N LYS A 331 21.50 5.95 0.50
CA LYS A 331 22.40 5.08 1.29
C LYS A 331 22.54 5.53 2.75
N GLY A 332 22.38 6.82 3.03
CA GLY A 332 22.50 7.38 4.38
C GLY A 332 21.52 6.78 5.40
N VAL A 333 20.37 6.28 4.96
CA VAL A 333 19.33 5.66 5.81
C VAL A 333 19.45 4.14 5.93
N LEU A 334 20.39 3.51 5.22
CA LEU A 334 20.54 2.05 5.16
C LEU A 334 21.67 1.56 6.07
N THR A 335 21.50 0.34 6.64
CA THR A 335 22.51 -0.32 7.49
C THR A 335 23.70 -0.87 6.71
#